data_43520825467a1a77e7bbafc0b461b59b
#
_entry.id   43520825467a1a77e7bbafc0b461b59b
#
_cell.length_a   1.000
_cell.length_b   1.000
_cell.length_c   1.000
_cell.angle_alpha   90.00
_cell.angle_beta   90.00
_cell.angle_gamma   90.00
#
_symmetry.space_group_name_H-M   'P 1'
#
loop_
_entity.id
_entity.type
_entity.pdbx_description
1 polymer ?
#
loop_
_entity_poly.entity_id
_entity_poly.type
_entity_poly.pdbx_seq_one_letter_code
_entity_poly.pdbx_strand_id
1 'polypeptide(L)'
;LPRAEGETHLMNMLTRYDVIVVGGGHAGCEAACAAANLGSRVLLLTMDMNAFAKMSCNPAIGGIAKGQIVREIDALGGYTGIVTDRSTLQFRMLNRSKGPAMWSPRAQCDKEQFSSEWRNILETNCNIDIYADLATDFIFEGSRISGVCTRTGAKFNSQTVILTAGTFLGGRLFIGRTEF
;
A
#
# COMPACT_ATOMS: atom_id res chain seq x y z
N LEU A 1 -5.24 -29.13 -26.04
CA LEU A 1 -5.96 -30.01 -25.10
C LEU A 1 -6.88 -29.12 -24.27
N PRO A 2 -8.20 -29.41 -24.18
CA PRO A 2 -9.09 -28.67 -23.31
C PRO A 2 -8.64 -28.88 -21.84
N ARG A 3 -8.50 -27.77 -21.07
CA ARG A 3 -8.23 -27.86 -19.64
C ARG A 3 -9.44 -28.48 -18.95
N ALA A 4 -9.20 -29.35 -17.95
CA ALA A 4 -10.26 -29.98 -17.20
C ALA A 4 -11.07 -28.89 -16.45
N GLU A 5 -12.40 -29.05 -16.34
CA GLU A 5 -13.29 -28.08 -15.68
C GLU A 5 -12.85 -27.75 -14.24
N GLY A 6 -12.27 -28.71 -13.52
CA GLY A 6 -11.73 -28.53 -12.19
C GLY A 6 -10.50 -27.59 -12.14
N GLU A 7 -9.61 -27.61 -13.14
CA GLU A 7 -8.47 -26.69 -13.22
C GLU A 7 -8.93 -25.26 -13.49
N THR A 8 -9.96 -25.10 -14.32
CA THR A 8 -10.55 -23.78 -14.61
C THR A 8 -11.22 -23.19 -13.36
N HIS A 9 -11.92 -24.01 -12.59
CA HIS A 9 -12.56 -23.58 -11.34
C HIS A 9 -11.53 -23.16 -10.27
N LEU A 10 -10.47 -23.93 -10.08
CA LEU A 10 -9.37 -23.63 -9.16
C LEU A 10 -8.63 -22.34 -9.58
N MET A 11 -8.31 -22.18 -10.87
CA MET A 11 -7.70 -20.94 -11.36
C MET A 11 -8.59 -19.72 -11.15
N ASN A 12 -9.90 -19.84 -11.34
CA ASN A 12 -10.84 -18.75 -11.08
C ASN A 12 -10.90 -18.38 -9.60
N MET A 13 -10.81 -19.35 -8.70
CA MET A 13 -10.74 -19.06 -7.26
C MET A 13 -9.43 -18.37 -6.87
N LEU A 14 -8.31 -18.76 -7.45
CA LEU A 14 -6.99 -18.17 -7.15
C LEU A 14 -6.84 -16.73 -7.67
N THR A 15 -7.62 -16.35 -8.70
CA THR A 15 -7.53 -15.02 -9.33
C THR A 15 -8.67 -14.08 -8.92
N ARG A 16 -9.54 -14.47 -7.99
CA ARG A 16 -10.67 -13.64 -7.55
C ARG A 16 -10.45 -13.10 -6.14
N TYR A 17 -10.60 -11.80 -6.00
CA TYR A 17 -10.44 -11.05 -4.75
C TYR A 17 -11.66 -10.18 -4.48
N ASP A 18 -11.89 -9.80 -3.23
CA ASP A 18 -12.89 -8.81 -2.88
C ASP A 18 -12.37 -7.39 -3.19
N VAL A 19 -11.08 -7.18 -2.89
CA VAL A 19 -10.41 -5.89 -3.10
C VAL A 19 -9.05 -6.12 -3.76
N ILE A 20 -8.74 -5.34 -4.79
CA ILE A 20 -7.40 -5.23 -5.35
C ILE A 20 -6.85 -3.85 -5.01
N VAL A 21 -5.69 -3.80 -4.36
CA VAL A 21 -4.96 -2.57 -4.07
C VAL A 21 -3.77 -2.46 -5.03
N VAL A 22 -3.72 -1.39 -5.81
CA VAL A 22 -2.66 -1.12 -6.78
C VAL A 22 -1.67 -0.11 -6.20
N GLY A 23 -0.49 -0.59 -5.85
CA GLY A 23 0.61 0.20 -5.29
C GLY A 23 0.92 -0.15 -3.84
N GLY A 24 2.16 -0.59 -3.56
CA GLY A 24 2.67 -0.96 -2.23
C GLY A 24 3.29 0.20 -1.44
N GLY A 25 2.85 1.45 -1.69
CA GLY A 25 3.25 2.62 -0.91
C GLY A 25 2.53 2.69 0.44
N HIS A 26 2.77 3.77 1.23
CA HIS A 26 2.13 3.94 2.54
C HIS A 26 0.60 3.80 2.49
N ALA A 27 -0.05 4.46 1.53
CA ALA A 27 -1.50 4.40 1.37
C ALA A 27 -1.99 3.00 0.98
N GLY A 28 -1.24 2.30 0.12
CA GLY A 28 -1.59 0.94 -0.31
C GLY A 28 -1.44 -0.09 0.80
N CYS A 29 -0.39 0.00 1.59
CA CYS A 29 -0.19 -0.87 2.74
C CYS A 29 -1.33 -0.71 3.77
N GLU A 30 -1.70 0.54 4.09
CA GLU A 30 -2.83 0.82 4.99
C GLU A 30 -4.17 0.34 4.41
N ALA A 31 -4.42 0.59 3.12
CA ALA A 31 -5.66 0.17 2.45
C ALA A 31 -5.79 -1.36 2.42
N ALA A 32 -4.70 -2.08 2.14
CA ALA A 32 -4.68 -3.53 2.13
C ALA A 32 -4.98 -4.11 3.53
N CYS A 33 -4.31 -3.59 4.56
CA CYS A 33 -4.55 -4.01 5.93
C CYS A 33 -5.96 -3.68 6.40
N ALA A 34 -6.48 -2.48 6.09
CA ALA A 34 -7.83 -2.08 6.47
C ALA A 34 -8.89 -3.01 5.85
N ALA A 35 -8.78 -3.31 4.56
CA ALA A 35 -9.69 -4.23 3.88
C ALA A 35 -9.58 -5.66 4.43
N ALA A 36 -8.37 -6.15 4.68
CA ALA A 36 -8.12 -7.47 5.23
C ALA A 36 -8.66 -7.62 6.67
N ASN A 37 -8.51 -6.59 7.51
CA ASN A 37 -9.05 -6.56 8.87
C ASN A 37 -10.58 -6.58 8.90
N LEU A 38 -11.23 -6.09 7.85
CA LEU A 38 -12.69 -6.20 7.65
C LEU A 38 -13.13 -7.57 7.11
N GLY A 39 -12.19 -8.50 6.91
CA GLY A 39 -12.45 -9.87 6.46
C GLY A 39 -12.46 -10.03 4.93
N SER A 40 -12.08 -9.01 4.17
CA SER A 40 -11.97 -9.09 2.71
C SER A 40 -10.72 -9.87 2.30
N ARG A 41 -10.83 -10.66 1.24
CA ARG A 41 -9.67 -11.24 0.54
C ARG A 41 -9.06 -10.18 -0.37
N VAL A 42 -7.82 -9.80 -0.08
CA VAL A 42 -7.13 -8.67 -0.70
C VAL A 42 -5.97 -9.13 -1.58
N LEU A 43 -5.85 -8.56 -2.78
CA LEU A 43 -4.62 -8.63 -3.56
C LEU A 43 -3.91 -7.28 -3.48
N LEU A 44 -2.68 -7.27 -3.02
CA LEU A 44 -1.79 -6.11 -3.09
C LEU A 44 -0.83 -6.26 -4.27
N LEU A 45 -1.01 -5.43 -5.30
CA LEU A 45 -0.12 -5.34 -6.45
C LEU A 45 0.97 -4.31 -6.18
N THR A 46 2.24 -4.72 -6.30
CA THR A 46 3.39 -3.83 -6.15
C THR A 46 4.42 -4.11 -7.24
N MET A 47 5.16 -3.10 -7.66
CA MET A 47 6.25 -3.29 -8.63
C MET A 47 7.50 -3.90 -8.00
N ASP A 48 7.69 -3.72 -6.69
CA ASP A 48 8.88 -4.17 -5.95
C ASP A 48 8.49 -4.60 -4.53
N MET A 49 8.67 -5.87 -4.23
CA MET A 49 8.41 -6.44 -2.91
C MET A 49 9.40 -6.00 -1.83
N ASN A 50 10.50 -5.35 -2.19
CA ASN A 50 11.45 -4.79 -1.24
C ASN A 50 11.20 -3.31 -0.93
N ALA A 51 10.13 -2.73 -1.50
CA ALA A 51 9.85 -1.30 -1.41
C ALA A 51 8.50 -0.97 -0.76
N PHE A 52 7.98 -1.85 0.11
CA PHE A 52 6.75 -1.57 0.84
C PHE A 52 6.89 -0.32 1.70
N ALA A 53 5.95 0.61 1.54
CA ALA A 53 5.91 1.90 2.23
C ALA A 53 7.29 2.61 2.28
N LYS A 54 8.07 2.49 1.19
CA LYS A 54 9.44 3.01 1.13
C LYS A 54 9.47 4.50 1.41
N MET A 55 10.26 4.87 2.41
CA MET A 55 10.46 6.26 2.78
C MET A 55 11.39 6.98 1.81
N SER A 56 11.14 8.27 1.59
CA SER A 56 12.00 9.16 0.81
C SER A 56 13.35 9.43 1.52
N CYS A 57 14.14 10.36 0.98
CA CYS A 57 15.46 10.72 1.54
C CYS A 57 15.42 11.25 2.99
N ASN A 58 14.28 11.78 3.44
CA ASN A 58 14.07 12.18 4.83
C ASN A 58 13.07 11.24 5.51
N PRO A 59 13.55 10.13 6.16
CA PRO A 59 12.69 9.10 6.70
C PRO A 59 12.05 9.52 8.01
N ALA A 60 11.02 10.37 7.95
CA ALA A 60 10.29 10.81 9.11
C ALA A 60 8.79 10.73 8.92
N ILE A 61 8.11 10.20 9.93
CA ILE A 61 6.66 10.17 10.06
C ILE A 61 6.23 11.23 11.05
N GLY A 62 5.17 11.96 10.71
CA GLY A 62 4.62 13.03 11.55
C GLY A 62 5.09 14.43 11.15
N GLY A 63 5.05 15.34 12.10
CA GLY A 63 5.21 16.77 11.87
C GLY A 63 3.87 17.48 11.71
N ILE A 64 3.89 18.76 11.28
CA ILE A 64 2.68 19.59 11.13
C ILE A 64 1.74 18.94 10.13
N ALA A 65 0.47 18.79 10.47
CA ALA A 65 -0.59 18.08 9.78
C ALA A 65 -0.39 16.54 9.68
N LYS A 66 0.77 16.03 9.29
CA LYS A 66 1.02 14.58 9.16
C LYS A 66 0.84 13.85 10.50
N GLY A 67 1.32 14.41 11.61
CA GLY A 67 1.20 13.78 12.92
C GLY A 67 -0.26 13.63 13.37
N GLN A 68 -1.11 14.56 13.03
CA GLN A 68 -2.54 14.48 13.29
C GLN A 68 -3.21 13.39 12.45
N ILE A 69 -2.91 13.35 11.14
CA ILE A 69 -3.43 12.32 10.23
C ILE A 69 -3.00 10.92 10.67
N VAL A 70 -1.75 10.72 11.07
CA VAL A 70 -1.28 9.41 11.55
C VAL A 70 -2.04 8.96 12.80
N ARG A 71 -2.37 9.88 13.71
CA ARG A 71 -3.20 9.57 14.89
C ARG A 71 -4.63 9.18 14.52
N GLU A 72 -5.20 9.82 13.51
CA GLU A 72 -6.53 9.46 13.01
C GLU A 72 -6.53 8.07 12.37
N ILE A 73 -5.50 7.76 11.58
CA ILE A 73 -5.29 6.42 11.00
C ILE A 73 -5.14 5.37 12.11
N ASP A 74 -4.33 5.64 13.11
CA ASP A 74 -4.10 4.78 14.28
C ASP A 74 -5.42 4.52 15.04
N ALA A 75 -6.20 5.57 15.29
CA ALA A 75 -7.51 5.47 15.94
C ALA A 75 -8.53 4.62 15.15
N LEU A 76 -8.36 4.50 13.83
CA LEU A 76 -9.15 3.64 12.95
C LEU A 76 -8.58 2.22 12.83
N GLY A 77 -7.51 1.89 13.55
CA GLY A 77 -6.88 0.58 13.52
C GLY A 77 -5.80 0.42 12.44
N GLY A 78 -5.22 1.52 11.95
CA GLY A 78 -4.12 1.50 11.01
C GLY A 78 -2.78 1.13 11.65
N TYR A 79 -1.81 0.82 10.82
CA TYR A 79 -0.52 0.26 11.24
C TYR A 79 0.65 1.25 11.17
N THR A 80 0.51 2.38 10.47
CA THR A 80 1.60 3.37 10.30
C THR A 80 2.18 3.85 11.64
N GLY A 81 1.33 4.07 12.65
CA GLY A 81 1.76 4.44 14.00
C GLY A 81 2.62 3.36 14.64
N ILE A 82 2.15 2.11 14.62
CA ILE A 82 2.84 0.93 15.18
C ILE A 82 4.19 0.70 14.50
N VAL A 83 4.22 0.73 13.17
CA VAL A 83 5.46 0.55 12.38
C VAL A 83 6.45 1.69 12.65
N THR A 84 5.92 2.92 12.78
CA THR A 84 6.73 4.08 13.16
C THR A 84 7.41 3.86 14.51
N ASP A 85 6.66 3.46 15.53
CA ASP A 85 7.19 3.25 16.88
C ASP A 85 8.29 2.16 16.89
N ARG A 86 8.10 1.07 16.12
CA ARG A 86 9.08 -0.02 16.03
C ARG A 86 10.37 0.35 15.28
N SER A 87 10.31 1.33 14.38
CA SER A 87 11.44 1.77 13.55
C SER A 87 12.02 3.12 13.95
N THR A 88 11.53 3.73 15.05
CA THR A 88 11.93 5.07 15.49
C THR A 88 13.34 5.09 16.04
N LEU A 89 14.18 5.96 15.45
CA LEU A 89 15.52 6.31 15.93
C LEU A 89 15.49 7.54 16.84
N GLN A 90 14.63 8.51 16.54
CA GLN A 90 14.49 9.75 17.31
C GLN A 90 13.05 10.25 17.26
N PHE A 91 12.53 10.65 18.39
CA PHE A 91 11.21 11.26 18.53
C PHE A 91 11.30 12.70 19.03
N ARG A 92 10.50 13.60 18.45
CA ARG A 92 10.35 14.99 18.89
C ARG A 92 8.89 15.43 18.83
N MET A 93 8.48 16.19 19.85
CA MET A 93 7.23 16.95 19.79
C MET A 93 7.54 18.35 19.26
N LEU A 94 7.03 18.66 18.08
CA LEU A 94 7.17 19.98 17.44
C LEU A 94 6.09 20.95 17.94
N ASN A 95 6.32 22.23 17.77
CA ASN A 95 5.37 23.32 18.08
C ASN A 95 4.89 23.39 19.54
N ARG A 96 5.69 22.95 20.51
CA ARG A 96 5.30 22.97 21.93
C ARG A 96 4.94 24.37 22.44
N SER A 97 5.57 25.40 21.89
CA SER A 97 5.28 26.83 22.24
C SER A 97 3.99 27.36 21.63
N LYS A 98 3.33 26.63 20.73
CA LYS A 98 2.12 27.06 20.01
C LYS A 98 0.81 26.57 20.63
N GLY A 99 0.90 25.86 21.76
CA GLY A 99 -0.23 25.27 22.46
C GLY A 99 -0.60 23.85 22.00
N PRO A 100 -1.40 23.12 22.81
CA PRO A 100 -1.64 21.69 22.63
C PRO A 100 -2.24 21.30 21.26
N ALA A 101 -3.10 22.13 20.68
CA ALA A 101 -3.70 21.89 19.38
C ALA A 101 -2.69 21.86 18.22
N MET A 102 -1.54 22.50 18.42
CA MET A 102 -0.45 22.57 17.42
C MET A 102 0.68 21.57 17.70
N TRP A 103 0.62 20.84 18.78
CA TRP A 103 1.64 19.84 19.09
C TRP A 103 1.64 18.74 18.03
N SER A 104 2.77 18.59 17.39
CA SER A 104 2.92 17.70 16.26
C SER A 104 4.03 16.70 16.53
N PRO A 105 3.70 15.42 16.82
CA PRO A 105 4.70 14.37 16.97
C PRO A 105 5.43 14.16 15.65
N ARG A 106 6.74 13.96 15.71
CA ARG A 106 7.58 13.62 14.58
C ARG A 106 8.61 12.58 14.99
N ALA A 107 8.58 11.44 14.34
CA ALA A 107 9.53 10.37 14.52
C ALA A 107 10.47 10.30 13.31
N GLN A 108 11.76 10.29 13.55
CA GLN A 108 12.79 9.93 12.57
C GLN A 108 12.95 8.42 12.63
N CYS A 109 12.80 7.74 11.50
CA CYS A 109 12.79 6.28 11.44
C CYS A 109 14.02 5.73 10.71
N ASP A 110 14.36 4.49 10.99
CA ASP A 110 15.20 3.68 10.13
C ASP A 110 14.38 3.25 8.91
N LYS A 111 14.88 3.57 7.70
CA LYS A 111 14.16 3.31 6.44
C LYS A 111 13.98 1.83 6.15
N GLU A 112 15.04 1.06 6.38
CA GLU A 112 15.05 -0.38 6.09
C GLU A 112 14.17 -1.12 7.09
N GLN A 113 14.29 -0.78 8.37
CA GLN A 113 13.45 -1.35 9.42
C GLN A 113 11.98 -1.01 9.19
N PHE A 114 11.65 0.24 8.82
CA PHE A 114 10.27 0.66 8.52
C PHE A 114 9.65 -0.18 7.39
N SER A 115 10.36 -0.34 6.29
CA SER A 115 9.90 -1.17 5.15
C SER A 115 9.78 -2.65 5.52
N SER A 116 10.73 -3.17 6.30
CA SER A 116 10.74 -4.55 6.77
C SER A 116 9.56 -4.85 7.72
N GLU A 117 9.25 -3.94 8.64
CA GLU A 117 8.09 -4.08 9.53
C GLU A 117 6.76 -4.09 8.75
N TRP A 118 6.62 -3.20 7.77
CA TRP A 118 5.47 -3.22 6.88
C TRP A 118 5.35 -4.53 6.10
N ARG A 119 6.46 -5.01 5.54
CA ARG A 119 6.50 -6.29 4.83
C ARG A 119 6.04 -7.44 5.72
N ASN A 120 6.56 -7.50 6.94
CA ASN A 120 6.18 -8.53 7.90
C ASN A 120 4.67 -8.52 8.22
N ILE A 121 4.08 -7.33 8.42
CA ILE A 121 2.63 -7.18 8.64
C ILE A 121 1.83 -7.70 7.45
N LEU A 122 2.22 -7.34 6.23
CA LEU A 122 1.51 -7.72 5.01
C LEU A 122 1.63 -9.24 4.74
N GLU A 123 2.82 -9.81 4.87
CA GLU A 123 3.08 -11.23 4.59
C GLU A 123 2.50 -12.17 5.67
N THR A 124 2.32 -11.71 6.90
CA THR A 124 1.70 -12.51 7.97
C THR A 124 0.18 -12.44 8.00
N ASN A 125 -0.43 -11.55 7.25
CA ASN A 125 -1.89 -11.46 7.19
C ASN A 125 -2.46 -12.46 6.18
N CYS A 126 -3.19 -13.46 6.68
CA CYS A 126 -3.74 -14.54 5.85
C CYS A 126 -4.80 -14.10 4.82
N ASN A 127 -5.33 -12.88 4.93
CA ASN A 127 -6.29 -12.32 3.99
C ASN A 127 -5.63 -11.46 2.89
N ILE A 128 -4.30 -11.31 2.90
CA ILE A 128 -3.55 -10.51 1.91
C ILE A 128 -2.68 -11.43 1.07
N ASP A 129 -2.95 -11.48 -0.22
CA ASP A 129 -2.03 -12.03 -1.22
C ASP A 129 -1.24 -10.86 -1.84
N ILE A 130 0.07 -11.06 -2.05
CA ILE A 130 0.94 -10.05 -2.66
C ILE A 130 1.40 -10.55 -4.03
N TYR A 131 1.34 -9.69 -5.04
CA TYR A 131 1.82 -10.00 -6.36
C TYR A 131 2.74 -8.90 -6.90
N ALA A 132 3.94 -9.29 -7.33
CA ALA A 132 4.95 -8.36 -7.83
C ALA A 132 4.82 -8.19 -9.34
N ASP A 133 4.11 -7.16 -9.78
CA ASP A 133 4.01 -6.76 -11.19
C ASP A 133 3.47 -5.33 -11.30
N LEU A 134 3.54 -4.77 -12.50
CA LEU A 134 2.95 -3.48 -12.85
C LEU A 134 1.51 -3.67 -13.32
N ALA A 135 0.56 -3.03 -12.65
CA ALA A 135 -0.80 -2.90 -13.16
C ALA A 135 -0.79 -2.00 -14.41
N THR A 136 -1.32 -2.50 -15.52
CA THR A 136 -1.30 -1.79 -16.82
C THR A 136 -2.66 -1.31 -17.25
N ASP A 137 -3.72 -2.00 -16.84
CA ASP A 137 -5.07 -1.68 -17.28
C ASP A 137 -6.11 -2.19 -16.27
N PHE A 138 -7.32 -1.64 -16.36
CA PHE A 138 -8.49 -2.09 -15.63
C PHE A 138 -9.40 -2.94 -16.52
N ILE A 139 -9.98 -3.97 -15.94
CA ILE A 139 -10.98 -4.80 -16.61
C ILE A 139 -12.36 -4.24 -16.27
N PHE A 140 -13.19 -4.05 -17.29
CA PHE A 140 -14.56 -3.53 -17.14
C PHE A 140 -15.60 -4.52 -17.68
N GLU A 141 -16.72 -4.64 -16.98
CA GLU A 141 -17.95 -5.26 -17.43
C GLU A 141 -19.02 -4.17 -17.57
N GLY A 142 -19.23 -3.72 -18.79
CA GLY A 142 -20.01 -2.51 -19.05
C GLY A 142 -19.34 -1.26 -18.46
N SER A 143 -20.00 -0.58 -17.53
CA SER A 143 -19.48 0.60 -16.83
C SER A 143 -18.88 0.25 -15.46
N ARG A 144 -18.86 -1.03 -15.06
CA ARG A 144 -18.40 -1.47 -13.76
C ARG A 144 -17.01 -2.06 -13.86
N ILE A 145 -16.12 -1.71 -12.91
CA ILE A 145 -14.82 -2.36 -12.78
C ILE A 145 -15.02 -3.82 -12.36
N SER A 146 -14.27 -4.73 -12.98
CA SER A 146 -14.31 -6.16 -12.68
C SER A 146 -12.92 -6.75 -12.43
N GLY A 147 -11.85 -5.94 -12.52
CA GLY A 147 -10.50 -6.41 -12.23
C GLY A 147 -9.39 -5.54 -12.76
N VAL A 148 -8.17 -6.12 -12.76
CA VAL A 148 -6.92 -5.48 -13.18
C VAL A 148 -6.12 -6.43 -14.06
N CYS A 149 -5.48 -5.90 -15.10
CA CYS A 149 -4.45 -6.56 -15.90
C CYS A 149 -3.06 -6.11 -15.47
N THR A 150 -2.08 -7.02 -15.58
CA THR A 150 -0.69 -6.70 -15.29
C THR A 150 0.17 -6.77 -16.54
N ARG A 151 1.38 -6.23 -16.48
CA ARG A 151 2.33 -6.18 -17.61
C ARG A 151 2.73 -7.58 -18.10
N THR A 152 2.82 -8.56 -17.21
CA THR A 152 3.10 -9.96 -17.61
C THR A 152 1.90 -10.69 -18.18
N GLY A 153 0.73 -10.04 -18.25
CA GLY A 153 -0.50 -10.59 -18.79
C GLY A 153 -1.38 -11.32 -17.77
N ALA A 154 -1.02 -11.29 -16.48
CA ALA A 154 -1.88 -11.82 -15.44
C ALA A 154 -3.15 -10.97 -15.31
N LYS A 155 -4.29 -11.65 -15.06
CA LYS A 155 -5.60 -11.01 -14.85
C LYS A 155 -6.14 -11.40 -13.49
N PHE A 156 -6.51 -10.41 -12.70
CA PHE A 156 -7.11 -10.60 -11.39
C PHE A 156 -8.49 -9.95 -11.36
N ASN A 157 -9.47 -10.71 -10.88
CA ASN A 157 -10.86 -10.26 -10.83
C ASN A 157 -11.19 -9.70 -9.45
N SER A 158 -11.88 -8.56 -9.43
CA SER A 158 -12.39 -7.96 -8.20
C SER A 158 -13.51 -6.96 -8.51
N GLN A 159 -14.42 -6.81 -7.58
CA GLN A 159 -15.47 -5.79 -7.66
C GLN A 159 -15.02 -4.42 -7.17
N THR A 160 -13.87 -4.36 -6.49
CA THR A 160 -13.32 -3.13 -5.90
C THR A 160 -11.83 -3.03 -6.19
N VAL A 161 -11.42 -1.90 -6.75
CA VAL A 161 -10.02 -1.59 -6.98
C VAL A 161 -9.68 -0.27 -6.29
N ILE A 162 -8.64 -0.29 -5.46
CA ILE A 162 -8.11 0.89 -4.78
C ILE A 162 -6.80 1.27 -5.47
N LEU A 163 -6.78 2.45 -6.10
CA LEU A 163 -5.60 2.96 -6.80
C LEU A 163 -4.77 3.84 -5.86
N THR A 164 -3.57 3.39 -5.53
CA THR A 164 -2.60 4.10 -4.67
C THR A 164 -1.25 4.27 -5.36
N ALA A 165 -1.26 4.61 -6.65
CA ALA A 165 -0.08 4.71 -7.51
C ALA A 165 0.91 5.84 -7.12
N GLY A 166 0.55 6.71 -6.17
CA GLY A 166 1.40 7.80 -5.70
C GLY A 166 1.78 8.76 -6.83
N THR A 167 3.08 8.97 -7.00
CA THR A 167 3.62 9.87 -8.03
C THR A 167 4.02 9.16 -9.33
N PHE A 168 3.80 7.85 -9.44
CA PHE A 168 4.23 7.07 -10.61
C PHE A 168 3.25 7.11 -11.77
N LEU A 169 1.96 7.30 -11.51
CA LEU A 169 0.94 7.33 -12.56
C LEU A 169 1.07 8.60 -13.40
N GLY A 170 1.45 8.44 -14.67
CA GLY A 170 1.75 9.56 -15.57
C GLY A 170 2.90 10.45 -15.10
N GLY A 171 3.76 9.90 -14.24
CA GLY A 171 4.90 10.62 -13.68
C GLY A 171 5.96 10.93 -14.71
N ARG A 172 6.71 12.02 -14.49
CA ARG A 172 7.87 12.42 -15.30
C ARG A 172 9.10 12.43 -14.44
N LEU A 173 10.15 11.81 -14.93
CA LEU A 173 11.46 11.79 -14.28
C LEU A 173 12.37 12.81 -14.96
N PHE A 174 13.02 13.66 -14.16
CA PHE A 174 14.01 14.60 -14.63
C PHE A 174 15.39 14.23 -14.09
N ILE A 175 16.34 14.00 -14.98
CA ILE A 175 17.75 13.81 -14.66
C ILE A 175 18.53 14.93 -15.36
N GLY A 176 18.87 15.96 -14.61
CA GLY A 176 19.39 17.19 -15.17
C GLY A 176 18.38 17.87 -16.10
N ARG A 177 18.70 17.96 -17.40
CA ARG A 177 17.82 18.53 -18.43
C ARG A 177 17.04 17.48 -19.24
N THR A 178 17.26 16.21 -18.96
CA THR A 178 16.60 15.10 -19.67
C THR A 178 15.32 14.68 -18.95
N GLU A 179 14.26 14.55 -19.71
CA GLU A 179 12.95 14.09 -19.27
C GLU A 179 12.68 12.65 -19.77
N PHE A 180 12.13 11.80 -18.90
CA PHE A 180 11.73 10.42 -19.20
C PHE A 180 10.27 10.20 -18.84
#